data_c4417e48b026a8924e6acc67d4dc4122
#
_entry.id   c4417e48b026a8924e6acc67d4dc4122
#
_cell.length_a   1.000
_cell.length_b   1.000
_cell.length_c   1.000
_cell.angle_alpha   90.00
_cell.angle_beta   90.00
_cell.angle_gamma   90.00
#
_symmetry.space_group_name_H-M   'P 1'
#
loop_
_entity.id
_entity.type
_entity.pdbx_description
1 polymer ?
#
loop_
_entity_poly.entity_id
_entity_poly.type
_entity_poly.pdbx_seq_one_letter_code
_entity_poly.pdbx_strand_id
1 'polypeptide(L)'
;MDKRVHHGKTRARFTGTLHMTTAHRVQTQPTAGRWGQLLAACLTGILIPLCFTGPAVVLPSINQALGGSAVELTWVINAYILTYGSAMMAAGSLTDIYGRKRVWLIGLAIFVLSTSAIPAASSVVQIDLLRLVQGLGGAAAFAGAMSSLAQTFHGAERTRVFSLLGTTFGIGLAFGPLAAGSLVDSAGWKWSFHATALIGVAGFLLVLFSATESKDPDATGMDWPGAISFTAALTLFTYAILLAPEEGWTDPLVMGGIIGSLLLFWVFIAVERRVARPMLDLSLFKSARFVGVQILAATPAFFFVVLIIMLPARFIGIDGLSALETGQMMTALAAPLLIVPLLAAQLARRFTSGLLSGVGLLLVAAGLLWLALALDSGAIRTALLPMALIGIGIGLPWGLMDGMAISVVEKERAGMATGIFNAVRVSADGIAIAIAGALLATFIQWGLFDALKGVSPEVVTEAANRAALGDLHNATSILSGQAALLHQQYVSAFRNLLFILSAATVLTAVAVFALLGRVRAHEEPPVEPSNTLELAGETK
;
A
#
# COMPACT_ATOMS: atom_id res chain seq x y z
N MET A 1 78.22 42.32 -41.00
CA MET A 1 77.33 43.45 -40.54
C MET A 1 76.19 42.85 -39.75
N ASP A 2 76.29 43.12 -38.56
CA ASP A 2 75.63 42.42 -37.42
C ASP A 2 74.25 43.11 -37.10
N LYS A 3 73.19 42.39 -36.95
CA LYS A 3 71.99 42.87 -36.24
C LYS A 3 71.39 41.78 -35.40
N ARG A 4 71.73 41.85 -34.08
CA ARG A 4 71.12 41.12 -33.01
C ARG A 4 69.68 41.62 -32.77
N VAL A 5 68.70 40.70 -32.70
CA VAL A 5 67.33 40.98 -32.29
C VAL A 5 67.14 40.40 -30.89
N HIS A 6 66.83 41.27 -29.94
CA HIS A 6 66.49 40.96 -28.55
C HIS A 6 65.10 40.31 -28.46
N HIS A 7 65.00 39.14 -27.88
CA HIS A 7 63.73 38.51 -27.43
C HIS A 7 63.46 38.89 -25.96
N GLY A 8 62.51 39.80 -25.77
CA GLY A 8 61.94 40.11 -24.47
C GLY A 8 60.92 38.99 -24.07
N LYS A 9 61.23 38.27 -23.03
CA LYS A 9 60.28 37.30 -22.38
C LYS A 9 59.40 38.07 -21.42
N THR A 10 58.13 38.34 -21.80
CA THR A 10 57.10 38.82 -20.88
C THR A 10 56.50 37.60 -20.15
N ARG A 11 56.81 37.47 -18.85
CA ARG A 11 56.17 36.51 -17.96
C ARG A 11 54.77 37.06 -17.58
N ALA A 12 53.71 36.50 -18.17
CA ALA A 12 52.35 36.67 -17.66
C ALA A 12 52.20 35.87 -16.36
N ARG A 13 52.00 36.55 -15.22
CA ARG A 13 51.59 35.94 -13.99
C ARG A 13 50.10 35.56 -14.11
N PHE A 14 49.80 34.30 -14.25
CA PHE A 14 48.46 33.77 -14.03
C PHE A 14 48.23 33.68 -12.53
N THR A 15 47.48 34.62 -11.95
CA THR A 15 46.85 34.50 -10.64
C THR A 15 45.58 33.69 -10.82
N GLY A 16 45.72 32.36 -10.84
CA GLY A 16 44.59 31.47 -10.77
C GLY A 16 44.05 31.45 -9.32
N THR A 17 42.94 32.15 -9.08
CA THR A 17 42.11 31.94 -7.89
C THR A 17 41.56 30.51 -7.94
N LEU A 18 42.16 29.62 -7.17
CA LEU A 18 41.59 28.29 -6.88
C LEU A 18 40.26 28.54 -6.15
N HIS A 19 39.14 28.46 -6.86
CA HIS A 19 37.87 28.15 -6.23
C HIS A 19 38.01 26.76 -5.58
N MET A 20 38.28 26.75 -4.28
CA MET A 20 38.08 25.55 -3.47
C MET A 20 36.59 25.21 -3.53
N THR A 21 36.24 24.30 -4.43
CA THR A 21 35.01 23.53 -4.31
C THR A 21 35.06 22.83 -2.96
N THR A 22 34.26 23.31 -2.01
CA THR A 22 34.01 22.67 -0.75
C THR A 22 33.45 21.28 -1.05
N ALA A 23 34.34 20.28 -1.05
CA ALA A 23 33.94 18.89 -1.05
C ALA A 23 33.09 18.69 0.20
N HIS A 24 31.78 18.53 0.01
CA HIS A 24 30.89 18.08 1.05
C HIS A 24 31.48 16.78 1.63
N ARG A 25 32.06 16.88 2.83
CA ARG A 25 32.43 15.69 3.62
C ARG A 25 31.16 14.87 3.79
N VAL A 26 31.06 13.79 3.04
CA VAL A 26 30.12 12.71 3.34
C VAL A 26 30.50 12.22 4.74
N GLN A 27 29.72 12.62 5.72
CA GLN A 27 29.86 12.10 7.08
C GLN A 27 29.49 10.63 7.03
N THR A 28 30.49 9.77 6.91
CA THR A 28 30.30 8.32 7.03
C THR A 28 29.83 8.02 8.45
N GLN A 29 28.56 7.62 8.58
CA GLN A 29 28.03 7.16 9.86
C GLN A 29 28.86 5.99 10.40
N PRO A 30 29.02 5.87 11.73
CA PRO A 30 29.55 4.66 12.35
C PRO A 30 28.70 3.46 11.91
N THR A 31 29.35 2.35 11.59
CA THR A 31 28.69 1.13 11.08
C THR A 31 27.53 0.68 11.97
N ALA A 32 27.66 0.81 13.28
CA ALA A 32 26.59 0.49 14.24
C ALA A 32 25.32 1.35 14.08
N GLY A 33 25.46 2.65 13.76
CA GLY A 33 24.31 3.54 13.52
C GLY A 33 23.52 3.15 12.27
N ARG A 34 24.20 2.73 11.20
CA ARG A 34 23.56 2.32 9.94
C ARG A 34 22.69 1.06 10.11
N TRP A 35 23.18 0.07 10.87
CA TRP A 35 22.42 -1.15 11.17
C TRP A 35 21.25 -0.90 12.12
N GLY A 36 21.43 -0.02 13.12
CA GLY A 36 20.34 0.41 13.99
C GLY A 36 19.22 1.13 13.20
N GLN A 37 19.58 1.99 12.26
CA GLN A 37 18.64 2.66 11.37
C GLN A 37 17.89 1.65 10.46
N LEU A 38 18.59 0.65 9.93
CA LEU A 38 17.96 -0.43 9.14
C LEU A 38 16.97 -1.23 9.99
N LEU A 39 17.35 -1.60 11.21
CA LEU A 39 16.46 -2.33 12.13
C LEU A 39 15.22 -1.50 12.47
N ALA A 40 15.37 -0.20 12.72
CA ALA A 40 14.24 0.71 12.96
C ALA A 40 13.29 0.77 11.75
N ALA A 41 13.85 0.84 10.53
CA ALA A 41 13.05 0.82 9.30
C ALA A 41 12.33 -0.52 9.11
N CYS A 42 12.98 -1.64 9.41
CA CYS A 42 12.36 -2.97 9.38
C CYS A 42 11.21 -3.08 10.38
N LEU A 43 11.36 -2.56 11.61
CA LEU A 43 10.26 -2.51 12.59
C LEU A 43 9.11 -1.63 12.08
N THR A 44 9.40 -0.46 11.50
CA THR A 44 8.38 0.38 10.88
C THR A 44 7.69 -0.37 9.73
N GLY A 45 8.46 -1.11 8.91
CA GLY A 45 7.95 -1.93 7.80
C GLY A 45 7.05 -3.08 8.24
N ILE A 46 7.21 -3.62 9.45
CA ILE A 46 6.31 -4.62 10.04
C ILE A 46 5.05 -3.96 10.61
N LEU A 47 5.19 -2.82 11.30
CA LEU A 47 4.08 -2.12 11.95
C LEU A 47 2.94 -1.77 11.01
N ILE A 48 3.30 -1.24 9.83
CA ILE A 48 2.31 -0.75 8.88
C ILE A 48 1.34 -1.86 8.44
N PRO A 49 1.79 -3.01 7.91
CA PRO A 49 0.89 -4.08 7.50
C PRO A 49 0.19 -4.78 8.68
N LEU A 50 0.77 -4.82 9.88
CA LEU A 50 0.07 -5.30 11.08
C LEU A 50 -1.22 -4.50 11.34
N CYS A 51 -1.20 -3.19 11.08
CA CYS A 51 -2.37 -2.33 11.22
C CYS A 51 -3.40 -2.48 10.09
N PHE A 52 -3.04 -3.11 8.97
CA PHE A 52 -4.03 -3.47 7.93
C PHE A 52 -4.74 -4.77 8.29
N THR A 53 -3.96 -5.79 8.63
CA THR A 53 -4.42 -7.17 8.70
C THR A 53 -4.93 -7.57 10.06
N GLY A 54 -4.35 -7.01 11.15
CA GLY A 54 -4.77 -7.29 12.51
C GLY A 54 -6.24 -6.97 12.79
N PRO A 55 -6.73 -5.75 12.46
CA PRO A 55 -8.11 -5.37 12.70
C PRO A 55 -9.15 -6.29 12.06
N ALA A 56 -8.87 -6.90 10.91
CA ALA A 56 -9.79 -7.83 10.27
C ALA A 56 -10.11 -9.07 11.15
N VAL A 57 -9.13 -9.52 11.94
CA VAL A 57 -9.30 -10.63 12.91
C VAL A 57 -9.90 -10.15 14.22
N VAL A 58 -9.61 -8.90 14.59
CA VAL A 58 -10.03 -8.29 15.87
C VAL A 58 -11.46 -7.75 15.81
N LEU A 59 -11.96 -7.41 14.62
CA LEU A 59 -13.23 -6.72 14.39
C LEU A 59 -14.45 -7.40 15.05
N PRO A 60 -14.63 -8.73 15.00
CA PRO A 60 -15.73 -9.39 15.67
C PRO A 60 -15.72 -9.18 17.19
N SER A 61 -14.54 -9.18 17.81
CA SER A 61 -14.39 -8.95 19.26
C SER A 61 -14.63 -7.48 19.63
N ILE A 62 -14.30 -6.52 18.75
CA ILE A 62 -14.64 -5.10 18.92
C ILE A 62 -16.17 -4.94 18.87
N ASN A 63 -16.82 -5.55 17.88
CA ASN A 63 -18.28 -5.51 17.73
C ASN A 63 -19.00 -6.07 18.95
N GLN A 64 -18.54 -7.21 19.49
CA GLN A 64 -19.11 -7.77 20.72
C GLN A 64 -18.94 -6.86 21.94
N ALA A 65 -17.81 -6.13 22.02
CA ALA A 65 -17.49 -5.30 23.18
C ALA A 65 -18.13 -3.91 23.13
N LEU A 66 -18.23 -3.28 21.98
CA LEU A 66 -18.63 -1.89 21.80
C LEU A 66 -19.89 -1.72 20.94
N GLY A 67 -20.31 -2.74 20.21
CA GLY A 67 -21.38 -2.67 19.24
C GLY A 67 -20.97 -1.86 18.00
N GLY A 68 -21.89 -1.08 17.45
CA GLY A 68 -21.70 -0.22 16.29
C GLY A 68 -22.51 -0.67 15.08
N SER A 69 -22.77 0.26 14.14
CA SER A 69 -23.37 -0.03 12.85
C SER A 69 -22.37 -0.75 11.93
N ALA A 70 -22.87 -1.38 10.86
CA ALA A 70 -22.02 -2.01 9.86
C ALA A 70 -21.03 -1.02 9.21
N VAL A 71 -21.48 0.21 8.98
CA VAL A 71 -20.66 1.29 8.41
C VAL A 71 -19.53 1.67 9.36
N GLU A 72 -19.83 1.90 10.66
CA GLU A 72 -18.81 2.21 11.66
C GLU A 72 -17.76 1.09 11.74
N LEU A 73 -18.19 -0.17 11.83
CA LEU A 73 -17.28 -1.31 11.89
C LEU A 73 -16.37 -1.41 10.63
N THR A 74 -16.89 -1.06 9.46
CA THR A 74 -16.09 -1.02 8.23
C THR A 74 -15.03 0.08 8.29
N TRP A 75 -15.34 1.21 8.94
CA TRP A 75 -14.38 2.31 9.11
C TRP A 75 -13.21 1.95 10.03
N VAL A 76 -13.35 1.01 10.96
CA VAL A 76 -12.21 0.53 11.77
C VAL A 76 -11.03 0.07 10.89
N ILE A 77 -11.30 -0.49 9.72
CA ILE A 77 -10.27 -0.91 8.77
C ILE A 77 -9.92 0.23 7.81
N ASN A 78 -10.93 0.81 7.17
CA ASN A 78 -10.75 1.74 6.06
C ASN A 78 -10.19 3.10 6.48
N ALA A 79 -10.50 3.60 7.67
CA ALA A 79 -10.01 4.88 8.18
C ALA A 79 -8.48 4.97 8.19
N TYR A 80 -7.82 3.91 8.67
CA TYR A 80 -6.36 3.83 8.68
C TYR A 80 -5.78 3.78 7.25
N ILE A 81 -6.30 2.89 6.42
CA ILE A 81 -5.79 2.66 5.06
C ILE A 81 -5.96 3.93 4.22
N LEU A 82 -7.12 4.57 4.34
CA LEU A 82 -7.44 5.82 3.64
C LEU A 82 -6.43 6.92 3.97
N THR A 83 -6.23 7.22 5.25
CA THR A 83 -5.32 8.31 5.64
C THR A 83 -3.86 7.95 5.43
N TYR A 84 -3.48 6.69 5.62
CA TYR A 84 -2.15 6.21 5.28
C TYR A 84 -1.85 6.38 3.78
N GLY A 85 -2.76 5.94 2.89
CA GLY A 85 -2.59 6.03 1.45
C GLY A 85 -2.58 7.46 0.93
N SER A 86 -3.58 8.26 1.33
CA SER A 86 -3.73 9.64 0.86
C SER A 86 -2.61 10.57 1.36
N ALA A 87 -2.11 10.35 2.57
CA ALA A 87 -1.04 11.16 3.14
C ALA A 87 0.38 10.75 2.69
N MET A 88 0.54 9.58 2.04
CA MET A 88 1.87 9.03 1.73
C MET A 88 2.70 9.93 0.82
N MET A 89 2.08 10.54 -0.21
CA MET A 89 2.76 11.49 -1.11
C MET A 89 3.17 12.76 -0.36
N ALA A 90 2.25 13.33 0.42
CA ALA A 90 2.51 14.49 1.24
C ALA A 90 3.63 14.24 2.26
N ALA A 91 3.59 13.08 2.92
CA ALA A 91 4.61 12.67 3.87
C ALA A 91 6.00 12.57 3.24
N GLY A 92 6.10 12.07 2.00
CA GLY A 92 7.36 12.07 1.24
C GLY A 92 7.95 13.48 1.09
N SER A 93 7.14 14.43 0.61
CA SER A 93 7.57 15.85 0.49
C SER A 93 7.95 16.47 1.84
N LEU A 94 7.22 16.14 2.92
CA LEU A 94 7.55 16.62 4.26
C LEU A 94 8.92 16.12 4.73
N THR A 95 9.32 14.88 4.37
CA THR A 95 10.64 14.34 4.73
C THR A 95 11.79 15.13 4.09
N ASP A 96 11.61 15.56 2.86
CA ASP A 96 12.63 16.32 2.14
C ASP A 96 12.75 17.76 2.66
N ILE A 97 11.63 18.40 3.04
CA ILE A 97 11.59 19.78 3.53
C ILE A 97 12.04 19.91 5.00
N TYR A 98 11.42 19.10 5.89
CA TYR A 98 11.59 19.26 7.35
C TYR A 98 12.67 18.35 7.94
N GLY A 99 13.13 17.36 7.18
CA GLY A 99 14.15 16.41 7.61
C GLY A 99 13.57 15.01 7.84
N ARG A 100 14.31 14.03 7.35
CA ARG A 100 13.88 12.63 7.28
C ARG A 100 13.73 11.98 8.65
N LYS A 101 14.69 12.19 9.55
CA LYS A 101 14.62 11.71 10.94
C LYS A 101 13.48 12.36 11.72
N ARG A 102 13.31 13.68 11.59
CA ARG A 102 12.25 14.41 12.31
C ARG A 102 10.88 13.91 11.92
N VAL A 103 10.59 13.82 10.62
CA VAL A 103 9.29 13.35 10.11
C VAL A 103 9.05 11.90 10.52
N TRP A 104 10.09 11.05 10.48
CA TRP A 104 10.00 9.66 10.95
C TRP A 104 9.63 9.57 12.44
N LEU A 105 10.32 10.32 13.30
CA LEU A 105 10.02 10.36 14.75
C LEU A 105 8.63 10.92 15.06
N ILE A 106 8.23 12.00 14.41
CA ILE A 106 6.88 12.58 14.58
C ILE A 106 5.83 11.59 14.13
N GLY A 107 6.04 10.94 12.97
CA GLY A 107 5.15 9.91 12.45
C GLY A 107 4.99 8.74 13.43
N LEU A 108 6.11 8.19 13.93
CA LEU A 108 6.07 7.11 14.94
C LEU A 108 5.43 7.55 16.25
N ALA A 109 5.66 8.79 16.70
CA ALA A 109 5.03 9.31 17.92
C ALA A 109 3.50 9.38 17.77
N ILE A 110 3.01 9.96 16.66
CA ILE A 110 1.57 10.03 16.35
C ILE A 110 0.98 8.61 16.27
N PHE A 111 1.66 7.71 15.56
CA PHE A 111 1.24 6.32 15.42
C PHE A 111 1.14 5.59 16.77
N VAL A 112 2.16 5.68 17.61
CA VAL A 112 2.21 5.02 18.91
C VAL A 112 1.14 5.59 19.86
N LEU A 113 1.00 6.91 19.91
CA LEU A 113 0.02 7.55 20.80
C LEU A 113 -1.42 7.18 20.40
N SER A 114 -1.75 7.26 19.11
CA SER A 114 -3.08 6.86 18.63
C SER A 114 -3.34 5.37 18.83
N THR A 115 -2.36 4.50 18.53
CA THR A 115 -2.47 3.05 18.75
C THR A 115 -2.69 2.71 20.22
N SER A 116 -1.97 3.38 21.13
CA SER A 116 -2.08 3.16 22.59
C SER A 116 -3.41 3.67 23.14
N ALA A 117 -4.06 4.63 22.49
CA ALA A 117 -5.36 5.16 22.89
C ALA A 117 -6.54 4.27 22.48
N ILE A 118 -6.42 3.47 21.41
CA ILE A 118 -7.52 2.61 20.90
C ILE A 118 -8.09 1.68 21.98
N PRO A 119 -7.30 0.98 22.82
CA PRO A 119 -7.84 0.11 23.87
C PRO A 119 -8.69 0.82 24.93
N ALA A 120 -8.57 2.14 25.06
CA ALA A 120 -9.33 2.97 26.00
C ALA A 120 -10.61 3.55 25.37
N ALA A 121 -10.85 3.35 24.06
CA ALA A 121 -12.04 3.83 23.37
C ALA A 121 -13.31 3.21 23.96
N SER A 122 -14.36 4.01 24.09
CA SER A 122 -15.68 3.62 24.58
C SER A 122 -16.74 3.47 23.47
N SER A 123 -16.39 3.78 22.23
CA SER A 123 -17.25 3.60 21.04
C SER A 123 -16.40 3.28 19.80
N VAL A 124 -17.04 2.68 18.80
CA VAL A 124 -16.39 2.38 17.50
C VAL A 124 -15.97 3.67 16.79
N VAL A 125 -16.77 4.72 16.83
CA VAL A 125 -16.44 6.04 16.24
C VAL A 125 -15.13 6.61 16.82
N GLN A 126 -14.89 6.44 18.14
CA GLN A 126 -13.60 6.86 18.73
C GLN A 126 -12.44 6.05 18.17
N ILE A 127 -12.62 4.75 17.95
CA ILE A 127 -11.62 3.90 17.28
C ILE A 127 -11.35 4.44 15.88
N ASP A 128 -12.39 4.75 15.11
CA ASP A 128 -12.27 5.25 13.73
C ASP A 128 -11.47 6.55 13.66
N LEU A 129 -11.77 7.50 14.55
CA LEU A 129 -11.02 8.76 14.65
C LEU A 129 -9.54 8.53 15.00
N LEU A 130 -9.27 7.62 15.94
CA LEU A 130 -7.90 7.24 16.28
C LEU A 130 -7.20 6.53 15.12
N ARG A 131 -7.92 5.74 14.35
CA ARG A 131 -7.42 5.06 13.15
C ARG A 131 -7.07 6.04 12.04
N LEU A 132 -7.86 7.11 11.83
CA LEU A 132 -7.52 8.20 10.91
C LEU A 132 -6.18 8.85 11.30
N VAL A 133 -6.01 9.18 12.58
CA VAL A 133 -4.78 9.78 13.11
C VAL A 133 -3.60 8.81 13.01
N GLN A 134 -3.83 7.54 13.32
CA GLN A 134 -2.84 6.47 13.22
C GLN A 134 -2.32 6.31 11.78
N GLY A 135 -3.20 6.40 10.77
CA GLY A 135 -2.82 6.31 9.36
C GLY A 135 -1.92 7.47 8.92
N LEU A 136 -2.22 8.70 9.35
CA LEU A 136 -1.34 9.86 9.10
C LEU A 136 0.05 9.66 9.72
N GLY A 137 0.10 9.17 10.98
CA GLY A 137 1.35 8.82 11.65
C GLY A 137 2.12 7.74 10.93
N GLY A 138 1.42 6.70 10.47
CA GLY A 138 1.98 5.58 9.70
C GLY A 138 2.60 6.04 8.38
N ALA A 139 1.91 6.91 7.62
CA ALA A 139 2.42 7.46 6.37
C ALA A 139 3.71 8.27 6.58
N ALA A 140 3.72 9.16 7.58
CA ALA A 140 4.90 9.95 7.92
C ALA A 140 6.08 9.07 8.39
N ALA A 141 5.80 8.05 9.21
CA ALA A 141 6.80 7.12 9.69
C ALA A 141 7.43 6.30 8.56
N PHE A 142 6.62 5.75 7.67
CA PHE A 142 7.11 4.91 6.57
C PHE A 142 7.85 5.73 5.51
N ALA A 143 7.32 6.91 5.14
CA ALA A 143 8.00 7.84 4.23
C ALA A 143 9.37 8.25 4.79
N GLY A 144 9.45 8.59 6.09
CA GLY A 144 10.69 8.92 6.78
C GLY A 144 11.68 7.76 6.79
N ALA A 145 11.22 6.53 7.04
CA ALA A 145 12.03 5.33 7.01
C ALA A 145 12.64 5.10 5.62
N MET A 146 11.80 5.10 4.57
CA MET A 146 12.25 4.88 3.19
C MET A 146 13.23 5.95 2.73
N SER A 147 12.90 7.25 2.93
CA SER A 147 13.76 8.36 2.54
C SER A 147 15.11 8.36 3.29
N SER A 148 15.09 7.99 4.57
CA SER A 148 16.29 7.90 5.41
C SER A 148 17.20 6.74 4.95
N LEU A 149 16.65 5.57 4.62
CA LEU A 149 17.40 4.45 4.05
C LEU A 149 17.97 4.77 2.67
N ALA A 150 17.19 5.44 1.82
CA ALA A 150 17.61 5.84 0.48
C ALA A 150 18.84 6.77 0.50
N GLN A 151 18.96 7.60 1.53
CA GLN A 151 20.11 8.50 1.73
C GLN A 151 21.33 7.79 2.33
N THR A 152 21.10 6.82 3.23
CA THR A 152 22.18 6.18 3.97
C THR A 152 22.87 5.08 3.17
N PHE A 153 22.14 4.39 2.31
CA PHE A 153 22.63 3.24 1.54
C PHE A 153 22.65 3.54 0.04
N HIS A 154 23.73 3.10 -0.65
CA HIS A 154 23.97 3.40 -2.07
C HIS A 154 24.29 2.13 -2.85
N GLY A 155 24.10 2.16 -4.17
CA GLY A 155 24.44 1.06 -5.07
C GLY A 155 23.77 -0.27 -4.71
N ALA A 156 24.50 -1.37 -4.78
CA ALA A 156 24.00 -2.72 -4.50
C ALA A 156 23.53 -2.91 -3.03
N GLU A 157 24.10 -2.15 -2.10
CA GLU A 157 23.69 -2.20 -0.69
C GLU A 157 22.28 -1.60 -0.52
N ARG A 158 21.97 -0.52 -1.22
CA ARG A 158 20.64 0.09 -1.24
C ARG A 158 19.58 -0.92 -1.70
N THR A 159 19.83 -1.64 -2.79
CA THR A 159 18.91 -2.67 -3.28
C THR A 159 18.65 -3.76 -2.24
N ARG A 160 19.68 -4.24 -1.55
CA ARG A 160 19.56 -5.26 -0.49
C ARG A 160 18.72 -4.75 0.69
N VAL A 161 18.95 -3.51 1.11
CA VAL A 161 18.23 -2.88 2.23
C VAL A 161 16.75 -2.70 1.92
N PHE A 162 16.42 -2.25 0.71
CA PHE A 162 15.01 -2.12 0.28
C PHE A 162 14.33 -3.48 0.09
N SER A 163 15.06 -4.50 -0.41
CA SER A 163 14.55 -5.87 -0.45
C SER A 163 14.24 -6.42 0.95
N LEU A 164 15.11 -6.13 1.93
CA LEU A 164 14.87 -6.52 3.32
C LEU A 164 13.65 -5.78 3.91
N LEU A 165 13.51 -4.48 3.66
CA LEU A 165 12.34 -3.71 4.06
C LEU A 165 11.05 -4.28 3.46
N GLY A 166 11.05 -4.61 2.17
CA GLY A 166 9.94 -5.28 1.50
C GLY A 166 9.62 -6.64 2.10
N THR A 167 10.65 -7.42 2.49
CA THR A 167 10.46 -8.71 3.18
C THR A 167 9.82 -8.51 4.55
N THR A 168 10.25 -7.51 5.33
CA THR A 168 9.65 -7.23 6.66
C THR A 168 8.21 -6.74 6.54
N PHE A 169 7.88 -5.97 5.50
CA PHE A 169 6.51 -5.60 5.18
C PHE A 169 5.67 -6.85 4.86
N GLY A 170 6.20 -7.77 4.03
CA GLY A 170 5.58 -9.06 3.75
C GLY A 170 5.37 -9.93 5.00
N ILE A 171 6.34 -9.95 5.93
CA ILE A 171 6.20 -10.64 7.23
C ILE A 171 5.02 -10.05 8.03
N GLY A 172 4.91 -8.73 8.09
CA GLY A 172 3.80 -8.07 8.77
C GLY A 172 2.44 -8.42 8.17
N LEU A 173 2.32 -8.46 6.83
CA LEU A 173 1.12 -8.91 6.13
C LEU A 173 0.82 -10.38 6.40
N ALA A 174 1.84 -11.24 6.35
CA ALA A 174 1.71 -12.68 6.47
C ALA A 174 1.28 -13.12 7.87
N PHE A 175 1.95 -12.60 8.88
CA PHE A 175 1.79 -13.03 10.26
C PHE A 175 0.90 -12.10 11.11
N GLY A 176 0.46 -10.98 10.53
CA GLY A 176 -0.46 -10.06 11.20
C GLY A 176 -1.73 -10.73 11.71
N PRO A 177 -2.48 -11.44 10.86
CA PRO A 177 -3.69 -12.16 11.29
C PRO A 177 -3.42 -13.22 12.36
N LEU A 178 -2.31 -13.98 12.23
CA LEU A 178 -1.93 -14.99 13.21
C LEU A 178 -1.55 -14.37 14.57
N ALA A 179 -0.74 -13.30 14.56
CA ALA A 179 -0.37 -12.58 15.77
C ALA A 179 -1.59 -11.94 16.44
N ALA A 180 -2.47 -11.29 15.68
CA ALA A 180 -3.69 -10.70 16.18
C ALA A 180 -4.63 -11.78 16.75
N GLY A 181 -4.84 -12.89 16.03
CA GLY A 181 -5.68 -14.00 16.47
C GLY A 181 -5.20 -14.64 17.78
N SER A 182 -3.89 -14.91 17.88
CA SER A 182 -3.32 -15.47 19.11
C SER A 182 -3.47 -14.54 20.31
N LEU A 183 -3.35 -13.22 20.10
CA LEU A 183 -3.55 -12.23 21.18
C LEU A 183 -5.03 -12.07 21.55
N VAL A 184 -5.95 -12.12 20.59
CA VAL A 184 -7.39 -12.07 20.84
C VAL A 184 -7.82 -13.25 21.70
N ASP A 185 -7.42 -14.47 21.34
CA ASP A 185 -7.83 -15.70 22.04
C ASP A 185 -7.19 -15.81 23.44
N SER A 186 -5.95 -15.33 23.63
CA SER A 186 -5.23 -15.45 24.90
C SER A 186 -5.44 -14.31 25.88
N ALA A 187 -5.58 -13.07 25.39
CA ALA A 187 -5.56 -11.87 26.22
C ALA A 187 -6.65 -10.83 25.87
N GLY A 188 -7.40 -11.07 24.78
CA GLY A 188 -8.45 -10.18 24.30
C GLY A 188 -7.96 -9.15 23.27
N TRP A 189 -8.92 -8.56 22.55
CA TRP A 189 -8.67 -7.70 21.39
C TRP A 189 -7.79 -6.48 21.68
N LYS A 190 -7.86 -5.93 22.89
CA LYS A 190 -7.07 -4.74 23.31
C LYS A 190 -5.56 -4.99 23.24
N TRP A 191 -5.12 -6.23 23.51
CA TRP A 191 -3.70 -6.58 23.49
C TRP A 191 -3.08 -6.56 22.10
N SER A 192 -3.86 -6.74 21.04
CA SER A 192 -3.38 -6.59 19.67
C SER A 192 -2.86 -5.17 19.41
N PHE A 193 -3.55 -4.15 19.93
CA PHE A 193 -3.12 -2.76 19.83
C PHE A 193 -1.96 -2.43 20.77
N HIS A 194 -1.97 -2.95 22.01
CA HIS A 194 -0.85 -2.76 22.94
C HIS A 194 0.45 -3.37 22.42
N ALA A 195 0.42 -4.57 21.85
CA ALA A 195 1.59 -5.21 21.25
C ALA A 195 2.13 -4.41 20.07
N THR A 196 1.24 -3.92 19.19
CA THR A 196 1.61 -3.05 18.07
C THR A 196 2.24 -1.74 18.55
N ALA A 197 1.69 -1.12 19.59
CA ALA A 197 2.24 0.09 20.19
C ALA A 197 3.65 -0.15 20.78
N LEU A 198 3.88 -1.28 21.45
CA LEU A 198 5.21 -1.64 21.98
C LEU A 198 6.27 -1.78 20.89
N ILE A 199 5.93 -2.42 19.76
CA ILE A 199 6.82 -2.49 18.60
C ILE A 199 7.10 -1.06 18.06
N GLY A 200 6.08 -0.20 18.02
CA GLY A 200 6.23 1.20 17.63
C GLY A 200 7.14 1.99 18.54
N VAL A 201 7.04 1.80 19.86
CA VAL A 201 7.95 2.41 20.85
C VAL A 201 9.39 1.94 20.61
N ALA A 202 9.61 0.64 20.40
CA ALA A 202 10.94 0.11 20.09
C ALA A 202 11.50 0.74 18.81
N GLY A 203 10.69 0.85 17.75
CA GLY A 203 11.06 1.55 16.51
C GLY A 203 11.42 3.01 16.76
N PHE A 204 10.60 3.75 17.52
CA PHE A 204 10.83 5.14 17.88
C PHE A 204 12.18 5.35 18.61
N LEU A 205 12.47 4.52 19.62
CA LEU A 205 13.72 4.59 20.37
C LEU A 205 14.92 4.27 19.46
N LEU A 206 14.82 3.28 18.60
CA LEU A 206 15.87 2.97 17.64
C LEU A 206 16.13 4.14 16.68
N VAL A 207 15.09 4.76 16.12
CA VAL A 207 15.24 5.96 15.26
C VAL A 207 15.90 7.10 16.03
N LEU A 208 15.47 7.34 17.28
CA LEU A 208 15.99 8.42 18.11
C LEU A 208 17.50 8.32 18.27
N PHE A 209 18.03 7.12 18.53
CA PHE A 209 19.43 6.91 18.85
C PHE A 209 20.32 6.57 17.64
N SER A 210 19.76 5.97 16.57
CA SER A 210 20.56 5.48 15.44
C SER A 210 20.45 6.29 14.16
N ALA A 211 19.31 6.95 13.90
CA ALA A 211 19.14 7.71 12.66
C ALA A 211 19.81 9.09 12.76
N THR A 212 20.47 9.51 11.68
CA THR A 212 20.99 10.87 11.54
C THR A 212 20.02 11.74 10.75
N GLU A 213 19.98 13.03 11.10
CA GLU A 213 19.15 13.98 10.37
C GLU A 213 19.73 14.24 8.98
N SER A 214 18.85 14.28 8.01
CA SER A 214 19.17 14.68 6.64
C SER A 214 17.94 15.30 6.00
N LYS A 215 18.13 16.26 5.12
CA LYS A 215 17.08 16.92 4.33
C LYS A 215 17.61 17.19 2.92
N ASP A 216 16.71 17.45 2.00
CA ASP A 216 17.08 17.91 0.68
C ASP A 216 17.37 19.43 0.74
N PRO A 217 18.61 19.90 0.44
CA PRO A 217 18.93 21.31 0.45
C PRO A 217 18.17 22.10 -0.63
N ASP A 218 17.72 21.46 -1.69
CA ASP A 218 17.02 22.06 -2.82
C ASP A 218 15.48 21.96 -2.69
N ALA A 219 14.97 21.41 -1.59
CA ALA A 219 13.53 21.30 -1.35
C ALA A 219 12.91 22.71 -1.13
N THR A 220 12.03 23.11 -2.04
CA THR A 220 11.39 24.44 -2.03
C THR A 220 9.87 24.32 -1.84
N GLY A 221 9.43 24.12 -0.61
CA GLY A 221 8.01 24.15 -0.28
C GLY A 221 7.24 22.88 -0.68
N MET A 222 6.04 22.75 -0.13
CA MET A 222 5.13 21.64 -0.36
C MET A 222 3.98 22.09 -1.24
N ASP A 223 3.55 21.24 -2.14
CA ASP A 223 2.30 21.41 -2.90
C ASP A 223 1.09 21.10 -2.01
N TRP A 224 0.74 22.05 -1.15
CA TRP A 224 -0.45 21.93 -0.29
C TRP A 224 -1.75 21.81 -1.07
N PRO A 225 -2.00 22.58 -2.16
CA PRO A 225 -3.19 22.42 -2.97
C PRO A 225 -3.30 21.02 -3.59
N GLY A 226 -2.21 20.47 -4.12
CA GLY A 226 -2.17 19.11 -4.65
C GLY A 226 -2.46 18.06 -3.57
N ALA A 227 -1.78 18.14 -2.41
CA ALA A 227 -1.97 17.23 -1.29
C ALA A 227 -3.41 17.24 -0.76
N ILE A 228 -3.99 18.43 -0.57
CA ILE A 228 -5.36 18.58 -0.05
C ILE A 228 -6.38 18.08 -1.07
N SER A 229 -6.25 18.45 -2.35
CA SER A 229 -7.21 18.03 -3.38
C SER A 229 -7.17 16.52 -3.63
N PHE A 230 -5.98 15.90 -3.63
CA PHE A 230 -5.83 14.45 -3.74
C PHE A 230 -6.45 13.72 -2.55
N THR A 231 -6.12 14.15 -1.33
CA THR A 231 -6.64 13.55 -0.10
C THR A 231 -8.17 13.67 -0.04
N ALA A 232 -8.71 14.87 -0.35
CA ALA A 232 -10.15 15.10 -0.37
C ALA A 232 -10.88 14.26 -1.44
N ALA A 233 -10.29 14.16 -2.64
CA ALA A 233 -10.84 13.33 -3.72
C ALA A 233 -10.93 11.86 -3.30
N LEU A 234 -9.84 11.31 -2.75
CA LEU A 234 -9.78 9.92 -2.31
C LEU A 234 -10.73 9.64 -1.14
N THR A 235 -10.78 10.56 -0.16
CA THR A 235 -11.69 10.45 0.99
C THR A 235 -13.14 10.43 0.54
N LEU A 236 -13.52 11.39 -0.31
CA LEU A 236 -14.90 11.49 -0.79
C LEU A 236 -15.31 10.28 -1.64
N PHE A 237 -14.40 9.78 -2.48
CA PHE A 237 -14.61 8.56 -3.26
C PHE A 237 -14.85 7.35 -2.35
N THR A 238 -13.95 7.12 -1.39
CA THR A 238 -14.05 5.98 -0.47
C THR A 238 -15.32 6.05 0.37
N TYR A 239 -15.66 7.24 0.88
CA TYR A 239 -16.90 7.46 1.63
C TYR A 239 -18.14 7.12 0.78
N ALA A 240 -18.21 7.62 -0.45
CA ALA A 240 -19.33 7.36 -1.34
C ALA A 240 -19.49 5.86 -1.67
N ILE A 241 -18.38 5.16 -1.90
CA ILE A 241 -18.41 3.71 -2.16
C ILE A 241 -18.87 2.92 -0.92
N LEU A 242 -18.46 3.31 0.28
CA LEU A 242 -18.88 2.64 1.52
C LEU A 242 -20.36 2.88 1.83
N LEU A 243 -20.90 4.01 1.41
CA LEU A 243 -22.31 4.36 1.61
C LEU A 243 -23.24 3.66 0.60
N ALA A 244 -22.72 3.29 -0.57
CA ALA A 244 -23.52 2.77 -1.69
C ALA A 244 -24.34 1.51 -1.37
N PRO A 245 -23.90 0.52 -0.56
CA PRO A 245 -24.72 -0.63 -0.20
C PRO A 245 -25.88 -0.29 0.75
N GLU A 246 -25.74 0.77 1.57
CA GLU A 246 -26.75 1.18 2.55
C GLU A 246 -27.84 2.04 1.91
N GLU A 247 -27.45 3.10 1.19
CA GLU A 247 -28.36 4.09 0.61
C GLU A 247 -28.79 3.73 -0.83
N GLY A 248 -28.01 2.88 -1.49
CA GLY A 248 -28.20 2.53 -2.90
C GLY A 248 -27.24 3.25 -3.86
N TRP A 249 -26.83 2.55 -4.90
CA TRP A 249 -25.88 3.07 -5.91
C TRP A 249 -26.37 4.30 -6.67
N THR A 250 -27.69 4.53 -6.73
CA THR A 250 -28.33 5.67 -7.41
C THR A 250 -28.73 6.79 -6.46
N ASP A 251 -28.46 6.65 -5.16
CA ASP A 251 -28.75 7.69 -4.17
C ASP A 251 -27.99 8.99 -4.49
N PRO A 252 -28.62 10.17 -4.32
CA PRO A 252 -27.99 11.46 -4.59
C PRO A 252 -26.72 11.74 -3.80
N LEU A 253 -26.57 11.23 -2.55
CA LEU A 253 -25.35 11.39 -1.74
C LEU A 253 -24.22 10.54 -2.31
N VAL A 254 -24.52 9.29 -2.69
CA VAL A 254 -23.55 8.38 -3.30
C VAL A 254 -23.08 8.92 -4.66
N MET A 255 -24.03 9.26 -5.54
CA MET A 255 -23.71 9.82 -6.85
C MET A 255 -23.00 11.16 -6.74
N GLY A 256 -23.45 12.04 -5.85
CA GLY A 256 -22.84 13.32 -5.56
C GLY A 256 -21.41 13.17 -5.02
N GLY A 257 -21.18 12.19 -4.16
CA GLY A 257 -19.85 11.85 -3.63
C GLY A 257 -18.91 11.36 -4.73
N ILE A 258 -19.36 10.45 -5.60
CA ILE A 258 -18.57 9.96 -6.74
C ILE A 258 -18.24 11.11 -7.71
N ILE A 259 -19.25 11.90 -8.12
CA ILE A 259 -19.06 13.04 -9.04
C ILE A 259 -18.14 14.08 -8.39
N GLY A 260 -18.38 14.42 -7.12
CA GLY A 260 -17.54 15.35 -6.36
C GLY A 260 -16.09 14.89 -6.27
N SER A 261 -15.86 13.59 -6.04
CA SER A 261 -14.50 13.02 -6.02
C SER A 261 -13.80 13.13 -7.38
N LEU A 262 -14.51 12.87 -8.49
CA LEU A 262 -13.99 13.03 -9.84
C LEU A 262 -13.66 14.49 -10.16
N LEU A 263 -14.50 15.45 -9.71
CA LEU A 263 -14.21 16.88 -9.84
C LEU A 263 -12.98 17.29 -9.02
N LEU A 264 -12.85 16.82 -7.79
CA LEU A 264 -11.67 17.08 -6.95
C LEU A 264 -10.41 16.45 -7.55
N PHE A 265 -10.51 15.27 -8.15
CA PHE A 265 -9.40 14.65 -8.86
C PHE A 265 -9.00 15.44 -10.12
N TRP A 266 -9.98 15.99 -10.84
CA TRP A 266 -9.71 16.91 -11.94
C TRP A 266 -9.03 18.20 -11.46
N VAL A 267 -9.48 18.77 -10.33
CA VAL A 267 -8.83 19.92 -9.69
C VAL A 267 -7.38 19.57 -9.32
N PHE A 268 -7.14 18.40 -8.71
CA PHE A 268 -5.80 17.90 -8.43
C PHE A 268 -4.92 17.89 -9.69
N ILE A 269 -5.39 17.29 -10.79
CA ILE A 269 -4.67 17.28 -12.06
C ILE A 269 -4.39 18.70 -12.58
N ALA A 270 -5.36 19.61 -12.44
CA ALA A 270 -5.22 20.99 -12.87
C ALA A 270 -4.18 21.77 -12.04
N VAL A 271 -4.09 21.49 -10.74
CA VAL A 271 -3.09 22.03 -9.81
C VAL A 271 -1.71 21.50 -10.18
N GLU A 272 -1.54 20.18 -10.31
CA GLU A 272 -0.27 19.52 -10.65
C GLU A 272 0.32 20.03 -11.98
N ARG A 273 -0.53 20.44 -12.94
CA ARG A 273 -0.09 21.04 -14.21
C ARG A 273 0.42 22.48 -14.10
N ARG A 274 0.13 23.18 -12.99
CA ARG A 274 0.45 24.61 -12.81
C ARG A 274 1.55 24.85 -11.79
N VAL A 275 1.75 23.90 -10.88
CA VAL A 275 2.78 24.02 -9.84
C VAL A 275 4.16 23.77 -10.46
N ALA A 276 5.14 24.58 -10.09
CA ALA A 276 6.50 24.49 -10.61
C ALA A 276 7.22 23.18 -10.21
N ARG A 277 6.85 22.61 -9.06
CA ARG A 277 7.34 21.29 -8.58
C ARG A 277 6.16 20.45 -8.14
N PRO A 278 5.51 19.75 -9.09
CA PRO A 278 4.36 18.92 -8.80
C PRO A 278 4.76 17.71 -7.95
N MET A 279 3.85 17.27 -7.08
CA MET A 279 4.00 16.00 -6.35
C MET A 279 3.90 14.81 -7.32
N LEU A 280 3.12 14.97 -8.39
CA LEU A 280 2.87 13.99 -9.43
C LEU A 280 3.26 14.55 -10.81
N ASP A 281 4.43 14.19 -11.35
CA ASP A 281 4.78 14.55 -12.72
C ASP A 281 3.93 13.74 -13.72
N LEU A 282 2.89 14.38 -14.22
CA LEU A 282 1.99 13.78 -15.21
C LEU A 282 2.68 13.42 -16.53
N SER A 283 3.87 13.95 -16.81
CA SER A 283 4.62 13.61 -18.03
C SER A 283 5.08 12.16 -18.05
N LEU A 284 5.30 11.54 -16.88
CA LEU A 284 5.67 10.14 -16.75
C LEU A 284 4.58 9.19 -17.28
N PHE A 285 3.31 9.60 -17.18
CA PHE A 285 2.18 8.80 -17.67
C PHE A 285 2.08 8.75 -19.21
N LYS A 286 2.88 9.53 -19.94
CA LYS A 286 3.01 9.37 -21.40
C LYS A 286 3.77 8.09 -21.76
N SER A 287 4.58 7.55 -20.85
CA SER A 287 5.27 6.28 -21.04
C SER A 287 4.34 5.10 -20.76
N ALA A 288 4.06 4.29 -21.77
CA ALA A 288 3.24 3.08 -21.61
C ALA A 288 3.85 2.09 -20.58
N ARG A 289 5.19 2.04 -20.50
CA ARG A 289 5.90 1.21 -19.52
C ARG A 289 5.67 1.72 -18.10
N PHE A 290 5.72 3.03 -17.88
CA PHE A 290 5.44 3.63 -16.58
C PHE A 290 3.99 3.36 -16.14
N VAL A 291 3.02 3.54 -17.05
CA VAL A 291 1.60 3.20 -16.79
C VAL A 291 1.46 1.72 -16.45
N GLY A 292 2.13 0.82 -17.18
CA GLY A 292 2.12 -0.61 -16.88
C GLY A 292 2.63 -0.94 -15.47
N VAL A 293 3.66 -0.23 -15.00
CA VAL A 293 4.18 -0.38 -13.63
C VAL A 293 3.16 0.12 -12.60
N GLN A 294 2.44 1.22 -12.86
CA GLN A 294 1.39 1.70 -11.95
C GLN A 294 0.20 0.73 -11.88
N ILE A 295 -0.22 0.15 -13.01
CA ILE A 295 -1.22 -0.92 -13.04
C ILE A 295 -0.75 -2.10 -12.20
N LEU A 296 0.50 -2.53 -12.36
CA LEU A 296 1.07 -3.61 -11.57
C LEU A 296 1.14 -3.27 -10.08
N ALA A 297 1.45 -2.02 -9.71
CA ALA A 297 1.47 -1.53 -8.34
C ALA A 297 0.09 -1.63 -7.65
N ALA A 298 -0.98 -1.26 -8.38
CA ALA A 298 -2.35 -1.28 -7.86
C ALA A 298 -2.94 -2.69 -7.80
N THR A 299 -2.45 -3.63 -8.60
CA THR A 299 -3.08 -4.95 -8.79
C THR A 299 -3.17 -5.79 -7.51
N PRO A 300 -2.13 -5.89 -6.63
CA PRO A 300 -2.21 -6.67 -5.40
C PRO A 300 -3.35 -6.27 -4.48
N ALA A 301 -3.76 -5.00 -4.52
CA ALA A 301 -4.86 -4.49 -3.73
C ALA A 301 -6.17 -5.25 -3.98
N PHE A 302 -6.50 -5.49 -5.25
CA PHE A 302 -7.77 -6.07 -5.66
C PHE A 302 -7.92 -7.58 -5.44
N PHE A 303 -6.85 -8.30 -5.17
CA PHE A 303 -6.98 -9.74 -4.90
C PHE A 303 -6.29 -10.16 -3.59
N PHE A 304 -5.10 -9.64 -3.28
CA PHE A 304 -4.36 -10.08 -2.10
C PHE A 304 -4.80 -9.33 -0.85
N VAL A 305 -4.83 -7.98 -0.91
CA VAL A 305 -5.21 -7.16 0.26
C VAL A 305 -6.69 -7.34 0.58
N VAL A 306 -7.56 -7.43 -0.43
CA VAL A 306 -8.99 -7.76 -0.24
C VAL A 306 -9.14 -9.11 0.46
N LEU A 307 -8.42 -10.15 0.04
CA LEU A 307 -8.51 -11.47 0.69
C LEU A 307 -7.97 -11.47 2.12
N ILE A 308 -6.88 -10.74 2.38
CA ILE A 308 -6.33 -10.61 3.74
C ILE A 308 -7.33 -10.00 4.72
N ILE A 309 -8.23 -9.14 4.24
CA ILE A 309 -9.26 -8.50 5.06
C ILE A 309 -10.54 -9.35 5.12
N MET A 310 -11.01 -9.85 3.97
CA MET A 310 -12.32 -10.48 3.89
C MET A 310 -12.35 -11.96 4.27
N LEU A 311 -11.24 -12.71 4.07
CA LEU A 311 -11.20 -14.11 4.48
C LEU A 311 -11.29 -14.28 6.00
N PRO A 312 -10.58 -13.49 6.85
CA PRO A 312 -10.77 -13.57 8.29
C PRO A 312 -12.22 -13.31 8.73
N ALA A 313 -12.88 -12.29 8.16
CA ALA A 313 -14.27 -11.99 8.46
C ALA A 313 -15.19 -13.17 8.11
N ARG A 314 -14.96 -13.81 6.96
CA ARG A 314 -15.67 -15.03 6.56
C ARG A 314 -15.38 -16.19 7.51
N PHE A 315 -14.11 -16.52 7.74
CA PHE A 315 -13.73 -17.69 8.55
C PHE A 315 -14.25 -17.61 9.98
N ILE A 316 -14.18 -16.43 10.61
CA ILE A 316 -14.68 -16.23 11.97
C ILE A 316 -16.21 -16.12 11.97
N GLY A 317 -16.76 -15.23 11.15
CA GLY A 317 -18.17 -14.85 11.24
C GLY A 317 -19.13 -15.84 10.58
N ILE A 318 -18.71 -16.49 9.50
CA ILE A 318 -19.57 -17.39 8.70
C ILE A 318 -19.22 -18.85 8.95
N ASP A 319 -17.92 -19.19 8.90
CA ASP A 319 -17.46 -20.57 9.02
C ASP A 319 -17.18 -20.98 10.48
N GLY A 320 -17.27 -20.05 11.45
CA GLY A 320 -17.22 -20.31 12.91
C GLY A 320 -15.84 -20.67 13.47
N LEU A 321 -14.76 -20.35 12.75
CA LEU A 321 -13.39 -20.57 13.23
C LEU A 321 -13.04 -19.59 14.36
N SER A 322 -12.17 -20.03 15.28
CA SER A 322 -11.53 -19.12 16.23
C SER A 322 -10.59 -18.14 15.53
N ALA A 323 -10.23 -17.05 16.22
CA ALA A 323 -9.28 -16.08 15.70
C ALA A 323 -7.91 -16.72 15.44
N LEU A 324 -7.45 -17.65 16.29
CA LEU A 324 -6.20 -18.37 16.12
C LEU A 324 -6.24 -19.31 14.89
N GLU A 325 -7.29 -20.11 14.74
CA GLU A 325 -7.46 -21.00 13.58
C GLU A 325 -7.50 -20.20 12.28
N THR A 326 -8.21 -19.08 12.27
CA THR A 326 -8.23 -18.14 11.14
C THR A 326 -6.83 -17.63 10.82
N GLY A 327 -6.05 -17.22 11.82
CA GLY A 327 -4.66 -16.80 11.62
C GLY A 327 -3.78 -17.90 11.03
N GLN A 328 -3.97 -19.15 11.47
CA GLN A 328 -3.28 -20.32 10.90
C GLN A 328 -3.67 -20.55 9.43
N MET A 329 -4.95 -20.46 9.10
CA MET A 329 -5.44 -20.55 7.70
C MET A 329 -4.81 -19.44 6.83
N MET A 330 -4.76 -18.21 7.31
CA MET A 330 -4.18 -17.06 6.60
C MET A 330 -2.69 -17.23 6.30
N THR A 331 -1.98 -18.04 7.09
CA THR A 331 -0.57 -18.37 6.84
C THR A 331 -0.38 -19.04 5.48
N ALA A 332 -1.34 -19.83 5.00
CA ALA A 332 -1.25 -20.46 3.67
C ALA A 332 -1.19 -19.42 2.54
N LEU A 333 -1.94 -18.32 2.65
CA LEU A 333 -1.93 -17.23 1.69
C LEU A 333 -0.62 -16.44 1.73
N ALA A 334 -0.07 -16.24 2.91
CA ALA A 334 0.98 -15.26 3.15
C ALA A 334 2.39 -15.86 3.26
N ALA A 335 2.56 -17.11 3.70
CA ALA A 335 3.87 -17.76 3.83
C ALA A 335 4.68 -17.82 2.52
N PRO A 336 4.08 -18.04 1.33
CA PRO A 336 4.83 -18.01 0.09
C PRO A 336 5.56 -16.67 -0.16
N LEU A 337 5.07 -15.54 0.37
CA LEU A 337 5.72 -14.22 0.25
C LEU A 337 7.09 -14.14 0.94
N LEU A 338 7.42 -15.08 1.83
CA LEU A 338 8.76 -15.13 2.44
C LEU A 338 9.83 -15.67 1.48
N ILE A 339 9.44 -16.52 0.54
CA ILE A 339 10.37 -17.28 -0.31
C ILE A 339 10.26 -16.87 -1.77
N VAL A 340 9.04 -16.75 -2.29
CA VAL A 340 8.80 -16.54 -3.73
C VAL A 340 9.41 -15.26 -4.27
N PRO A 341 9.40 -14.09 -3.59
CA PRO A 341 10.07 -12.90 -4.07
C PRO A 341 11.58 -13.08 -4.29
N LEU A 342 12.24 -13.87 -3.43
CA LEU A 342 13.67 -14.20 -3.59
C LEU A 342 13.90 -15.09 -4.82
N LEU A 343 13.02 -16.07 -5.04
CA LEU A 343 13.05 -16.91 -6.24
C LEU A 343 12.76 -16.08 -7.49
N ALA A 344 11.81 -15.15 -7.43
CA ALA A 344 11.50 -14.24 -8.53
C ALA A 344 12.72 -13.40 -8.95
N ALA A 345 13.49 -12.88 -7.98
CA ALA A 345 14.72 -12.16 -8.24
C ALA A 345 15.80 -13.03 -8.93
N GLN A 346 15.87 -14.33 -8.60
CA GLN A 346 16.76 -15.27 -9.28
C GLN A 346 16.29 -15.59 -10.71
N LEU A 347 14.98 -15.84 -10.89
CA LEU A 347 14.37 -16.12 -12.19
C LEU A 347 14.48 -14.90 -13.14
N ALA A 348 14.46 -13.68 -12.62
CA ALA A 348 14.61 -12.45 -13.38
C ALA A 348 15.99 -12.32 -14.08
N ARG A 349 16.96 -13.15 -13.70
CA ARG A 349 18.24 -13.26 -14.44
C ARG A 349 18.07 -13.96 -15.80
N ARG A 350 17.06 -14.80 -15.97
CA ARG A 350 16.81 -15.58 -17.19
C ARG A 350 15.57 -15.08 -17.96
N PHE A 351 14.56 -14.61 -17.24
CA PHE A 351 13.29 -14.17 -17.79
C PHE A 351 13.09 -12.68 -17.54
N THR A 352 12.25 -12.03 -18.36
CA THR A 352 11.90 -10.63 -18.14
C THR A 352 11.02 -10.48 -16.90
N SER A 353 11.16 -9.37 -16.18
CA SER A 353 10.38 -9.11 -14.96
C SER A 353 8.88 -8.97 -15.27
N GLY A 354 8.54 -8.39 -16.43
CA GLY A 354 7.15 -8.30 -16.88
C GLY A 354 6.53 -9.67 -17.19
N LEU A 355 7.29 -10.61 -17.80
CA LEU A 355 6.82 -11.97 -18.04
C LEU A 355 6.55 -12.72 -16.72
N LEU A 356 7.49 -12.65 -15.78
CA LEU A 356 7.33 -13.30 -14.47
C LEU A 356 6.14 -12.73 -13.69
N SER A 357 5.95 -11.41 -13.73
CA SER A 357 4.82 -10.75 -13.08
C SER A 357 3.49 -11.17 -13.72
N GLY A 358 3.41 -11.20 -15.05
CA GLY A 358 2.21 -11.65 -15.75
C GLY A 358 1.85 -13.10 -15.48
N VAL A 359 2.86 -14.01 -15.46
CA VAL A 359 2.65 -15.43 -15.05
C VAL A 359 2.17 -15.51 -13.61
N GLY A 360 2.76 -14.73 -12.70
CA GLY A 360 2.31 -14.65 -11.31
C GLY A 360 0.84 -14.27 -11.20
N LEU A 361 0.40 -13.26 -11.95
CA LEU A 361 -1.01 -12.84 -11.96
C LEU A 361 -1.95 -13.92 -12.53
N LEU A 362 -1.53 -14.69 -13.53
CA LEU A 362 -2.33 -15.82 -14.01
C LEU A 362 -2.45 -16.93 -12.96
N LEU A 363 -1.38 -17.19 -12.17
CA LEU A 363 -1.46 -18.13 -11.04
C LEU A 363 -2.43 -17.63 -9.97
N VAL A 364 -2.42 -16.31 -9.69
CA VAL A 364 -3.41 -15.69 -8.78
C VAL A 364 -4.83 -15.90 -9.31
N ALA A 365 -5.08 -15.62 -10.58
CA ALA A 365 -6.41 -15.77 -11.16
C ALA A 365 -6.91 -17.23 -11.08
N ALA A 366 -6.04 -18.19 -11.38
CA ALA A 366 -6.35 -19.61 -11.23
C ALA A 366 -6.61 -19.99 -9.76
N GLY A 367 -5.81 -19.44 -8.83
CA GLY A 367 -5.99 -19.64 -7.39
C GLY A 367 -7.32 -19.05 -6.88
N LEU A 368 -7.74 -17.87 -7.37
CA LEU A 368 -9.03 -17.26 -7.03
C LEU A 368 -10.22 -18.10 -7.53
N LEU A 369 -10.15 -18.60 -8.77
CA LEU A 369 -11.17 -19.52 -9.30
C LEU A 369 -11.24 -20.81 -8.47
N TRP A 370 -10.08 -21.39 -8.15
CA TRP A 370 -10.04 -22.60 -7.32
C TRP A 370 -10.56 -22.33 -5.91
N LEU A 371 -10.21 -21.19 -5.31
CA LEU A 371 -10.70 -20.78 -3.99
C LEU A 371 -12.23 -20.62 -3.98
N ALA A 372 -12.80 -20.03 -5.03
CA ALA A 372 -14.25 -19.89 -5.18
C ALA A 372 -14.97 -21.25 -5.14
N LEU A 373 -14.42 -22.24 -5.85
CA LEU A 373 -14.97 -23.61 -5.91
C LEU A 373 -14.70 -24.39 -4.61
N ALA A 374 -13.53 -24.20 -4.00
CA ALA A 374 -13.16 -24.88 -2.77
C ALA A 374 -14.03 -24.45 -1.58
N LEU A 375 -14.29 -23.14 -1.46
CA LEU A 375 -15.14 -22.59 -0.39
C LEU A 375 -16.63 -22.96 -0.53
N ASP A 376 -17.08 -23.30 -1.74
CA ASP A 376 -18.45 -23.78 -2.02
C ASP A 376 -18.65 -25.23 -1.54
N SER A 377 -17.58 -26.01 -1.41
CA SER A 377 -17.62 -27.41 -0.97
C SER A 377 -17.96 -27.61 0.53
N GLY A 378 -17.96 -26.54 1.32
CA GLY A 378 -18.19 -26.59 2.78
C GLY A 378 -17.01 -27.14 3.60
N ALA A 379 -15.96 -27.64 2.97
CA ALA A 379 -14.76 -28.12 3.65
C ALA A 379 -13.70 -27.02 3.72
N ILE A 380 -13.66 -26.24 4.81
CA ILE A 380 -12.80 -25.04 4.96
C ILE A 380 -11.33 -25.32 4.64
N ARG A 381 -10.81 -26.49 5.04
CA ARG A 381 -9.41 -26.86 4.80
C ARG A 381 -9.04 -27.01 3.32
N THR A 382 -10.02 -27.20 2.45
CA THR A 382 -9.79 -27.25 0.98
C THR A 382 -9.34 -25.90 0.43
N ALA A 383 -9.56 -24.79 1.17
CA ALA A 383 -9.10 -23.46 0.82
C ALA A 383 -7.56 -23.26 0.95
N LEU A 384 -6.86 -24.11 1.69
CA LEU A 384 -5.42 -23.95 1.95
C LEU A 384 -4.57 -23.97 0.68
N LEU A 385 -4.82 -24.93 -0.22
CA LEU A 385 -4.05 -25.05 -1.46
C LEU A 385 -4.28 -23.89 -2.44
N PRO A 386 -5.53 -23.47 -2.75
CA PRO A 386 -5.74 -22.30 -3.59
C PRO A 386 -5.21 -21.01 -2.94
N MET A 387 -5.29 -20.84 -1.61
CA MET A 387 -4.68 -19.72 -0.90
C MET A 387 -3.15 -19.71 -1.07
N ALA A 388 -2.49 -20.86 -0.95
CA ALA A 388 -1.05 -20.99 -1.19
C ALA A 388 -0.70 -20.66 -2.66
N LEU A 389 -1.51 -21.10 -3.63
CA LEU A 389 -1.32 -20.78 -5.04
C LEU A 389 -1.41 -19.26 -5.31
N ILE A 390 -2.38 -18.58 -4.68
CA ILE A 390 -2.50 -17.12 -4.73
C ILE A 390 -1.25 -16.47 -4.15
N GLY A 391 -0.78 -16.94 -2.99
CA GLY A 391 0.44 -16.44 -2.34
C GLY A 391 1.70 -16.63 -3.19
N ILE A 392 1.84 -17.77 -3.87
CA ILE A 392 2.93 -18.01 -4.84
C ILE A 392 2.80 -17.05 -6.02
N GLY A 393 1.60 -16.91 -6.56
CA GLY A 393 1.33 -16.04 -7.71
C GLY A 393 1.70 -14.59 -7.46
N ILE A 394 1.31 -14.02 -6.30
CA ILE A 394 1.63 -12.63 -5.96
C ILE A 394 3.09 -12.43 -5.58
N GLY A 395 3.75 -13.45 -5.03
CA GLY A 395 5.16 -13.37 -4.66
C GLY A 395 6.07 -13.07 -5.85
N LEU A 396 5.71 -13.49 -7.06
CA LEU A 396 6.49 -13.22 -8.28
C LEU A 396 6.54 -11.71 -8.62
N PRO A 397 5.43 -11.00 -8.83
CA PRO A 397 5.48 -9.56 -9.08
C PRO A 397 5.99 -8.77 -7.87
N TRP A 398 5.67 -9.18 -6.63
CA TRP A 398 6.07 -8.47 -5.42
C TRP A 398 7.59 -8.30 -5.30
N GLY A 399 8.37 -9.32 -5.67
CA GLY A 399 9.83 -9.23 -5.66
C GLY A 399 10.45 -8.39 -6.79
N LEU A 400 9.67 -8.00 -7.79
CA LEU A 400 10.18 -7.37 -9.02
C LEU A 400 9.63 -5.97 -9.27
N MET A 401 8.44 -5.64 -8.76
CA MET A 401 7.73 -4.41 -9.12
C MET A 401 8.44 -3.14 -8.66
N ASP A 402 9.07 -3.12 -7.47
CA ASP A 402 9.83 -1.97 -6.99
C ASP A 402 11.05 -1.68 -7.89
N GLY A 403 11.74 -2.73 -8.34
CA GLY A 403 12.83 -2.62 -9.31
C GLY A 403 12.38 -2.11 -10.68
N MET A 404 11.21 -2.57 -11.14
CA MET A 404 10.62 -2.08 -12.40
C MET A 404 10.21 -0.61 -12.32
N ALA A 405 9.71 -0.14 -11.17
CA ALA A 405 9.32 1.26 -10.98
C ALA A 405 10.48 2.23 -11.26
N ILE A 406 11.69 1.84 -10.90
CA ILE A 406 12.91 2.63 -11.11
C ILE A 406 13.44 2.44 -12.55
N SER A 407 13.35 1.23 -13.12
CA SER A 407 13.96 0.90 -14.41
C SER A 407 13.25 1.49 -15.63
N VAL A 408 12.02 1.96 -15.48
CA VAL A 408 11.20 2.53 -16.58
C VAL A 408 11.30 4.05 -16.71
N VAL A 409 12.12 4.70 -15.87
CA VAL A 409 12.32 6.15 -15.84
C VAL A 409 13.81 6.49 -15.83
N GLU A 410 14.15 7.75 -16.19
CA GLU A 410 15.50 8.29 -16.08
C GLU A 410 15.99 8.29 -14.62
N LYS A 411 17.30 8.21 -14.40
CA LYS A 411 17.92 8.13 -13.06
C LYS A 411 17.54 9.32 -12.17
N GLU A 412 17.45 10.51 -12.76
CA GLU A 412 17.10 11.77 -12.09
C GLU A 412 15.66 11.77 -11.55
N ARG A 413 14.76 11.01 -12.18
CA ARG A 413 13.33 10.91 -11.83
C ARG A 413 13.01 9.65 -11.03
N ALA A 414 13.98 8.81 -10.72
CA ALA A 414 13.77 7.52 -10.03
C ALA A 414 13.12 7.67 -8.66
N GLY A 415 13.49 8.71 -7.90
CA GLY A 415 12.89 9.01 -6.60
C GLY A 415 11.40 9.34 -6.70
N MET A 416 11.04 10.23 -7.63
CA MET A 416 9.65 10.60 -7.91
C MET A 416 8.83 9.39 -8.37
N ALA A 417 9.36 8.59 -9.31
CA ALA A 417 8.68 7.40 -9.81
C ALA A 417 8.40 6.38 -8.69
N THR A 418 9.34 6.20 -7.77
CA THR A 418 9.16 5.34 -6.58
C THR A 418 8.10 5.90 -5.64
N GLY A 419 8.07 7.22 -5.44
CA GLY A 419 7.03 7.90 -4.66
C GLY A 419 5.64 7.69 -5.25
N ILE A 420 5.48 7.92 -6.55
CA ILE A 420 4.21 7.71 -7.27
C ILE A 420 3.79 6.25 -7.19
N PHE A 421 4.71 5.32 -7.44
CA PHE A 421 4.47 3.88 -7.35
C PHE A 421 3.91 3.47 -5.98
N ASN A 422 4.53 3.92 -4.89
CA ASN A 422 4.07 3.60 -3.54
C ASN A 422 2.72 4.28 -3.22
N ALA A 423 2.52 5.53 -3.66
CA ALA A 423 1.26 6.22 -3.47
C ALA A 423 0.10 5.50 -4.20
N VAL A 424 0.31 5.10 -5.45
CA VAL A 424 -0.68 4.32 -6.23
C VAL A 424 -0.98 2.98 -5.55
N ARG A 425 0.07 2.24 -5.12
CA ARG A 425 -0.10 0.95 -4.44
C ARG A 425 -0.97 1.07 -3.20
N VAL A 426 -0.62 1.99 -2.31
CA VAL A 426 -1.31 2.13 -1.01
C VAL A 426 -2.71 2.74 -1.17
N SER A 427 -2.88 3.71 -2.09
CA SER A 427 -4.21 4.26 -2.39
C SER A 427 -5.14 3.18 -2.98
N ALA A 428 -4.59 2.30 -3.82
CA ALA A 428 -5.34 1.19 -4.38
C ALA A 428 -5.84 0.21 -3.31
N ASP A 429 -5.10 0.01 -2.21
CA ASP A 429 -5.51 -0.89 -1.12
C ASP A 429 -6.83 -0.45 -0.50
N GLY A 430 -6.96 0.84 -0.13
CA GLY A 430 -8.21 1.39 0.42
C GLY A 430 -9.38 1.35 -0.56
N ILE A 431 -9.13 1.72 -1.82
CA ILE A 431 -10.14 1.69 -2.88
C ILE A 431 -10.63 0.24 -3.12
N ALA A 432 -9.72 -0.71 -3.21
CA ALA A 432 -10.05 -2.11 -3.49
C ALA A 432 -10.88 -2.74 -2.37
N ILE A 433 -10.55 -2.48 -1.10
CA ILE A 433 -11.30 -2.97 0.06
C ILE A 433 -12.71 -2.37 0.06
N ALA A 434 -12.83 -1.05 -0.17
CA ALA A 434 -14.13 -0.38 -0.22
C ALA A 434 -15.01 -0.95 -1.33
N ILE A 435 -14.47 -1.09 -2.55
CA ILE A 435 -15.21 -1.65 -3.70
C ILE A 435 -15.60 -3.11 -3.44
N ALA A 436 -14.68 -3.94 -2.96
CA ALA A 436 -14.95 -5.35 -2.71
C ALA A 436 -15.99 -5.55 -1.60
N GLY A 437 -15.93 -4.74 -0.52
CA GLY A 437 -16.93 -4.74 0.56
C GLY A 437 -18.31 -4.34 0.06
N ALA A 438 -18.38 -3.26 -0.71
CA ALA A 438 -19.61 -2.79 -1.31
C ALA A 438 -20.23 -3.80 -2.28
N LEU A 439 -19.39 -4.45 -3.12
CA LEU A 439 -19.87 -5.50 -4.04
C LEU A 439 -20.38 -6.73 -3.28
N LEU A 440 -19.68 -7.17 -2.24
CA LEU A 440 -20.12 -8.30 -1.42
C LEU A 440 -21.47 -8.01 -0.77
N ALA A 441 -21.62 -6.84 -0.12
CA ALA A 441 -22.88 -6.42 0.49
C ALA A 441 -24.00 -6.35 -0.54
N THR A 442 -23.74 -5.75 -1.72
CA THR A 442 -24.72 -5.66 -2.81
C THR A 442 -25.16 -7.03 -3.32
N PHE A 443 -24.25 -8.00 -3.48
CA PHE A 443 -24.60 -9.35 -3.93
C PHE A 443 -25.43 -10.10 -2.90
N ILE A 444 -25.11 -9.97 -1.62
CA ILE A 444 -25.92 -10.54 -0.53
C ILE A 444 -27.32 -9.92 -0.55
N GLN A 445 -27.39 -8.60 -0.66
CA GLN A 445 -28.64 -7.85 -0.72
C GLN A 445 -29.54 -8.30 -1.88
N TRP A 446 -28.99 -8.41 -3.09
CA TRP A 446 -29.77 -8.90 -4.26
C TRP A 446 -30.31 -10.31 -4.05
N GLY A 447 -29.50 -11.23 -3.51
CA GLY A 447 -29.95 -12.58 -3.23
C GLY A 447 -31.02 -12.64 -2.14
N LEU A 448 -30.95 -11.77 -1.13
CA LEU A 448 -31.97 -11.68 -0.09
C LEU A 448 -33.26 -11.04 -0.60
N PHE A 449 -33.20 -10.00 -1.44
CA PHE A 449 -34.40 -9.37 -2.03
C PHE A 449 -35.20 -10.37 -2.88
N ASP A 450 -34.52 -11.23 -3.63
CA ASP A 450 -35.20 -12.23 -4.44
C ASP A 450 -35.91 -13.29 -3.58
N ALA A 451 -35.33 -13.64 -2.43
CA ALA A 451 -35.82 -14.70 -1.55
C ALA A 451 -36.86 -14.20 -0.52
N LEU A 452 -36.77 -12.94 -0.06
CA LEU A 452 -37.57 -12.39 1.04
C LEU A 452 -38.61 -11.37 0.57
N LYS A 453 -39.55 -11.82 -0.26
CA LYS A 453 -40.69 -10.97 -0.70
C LYS A 453 -41.55 -10.60 0.50
N GLY A 454 -41.54 -9.32 0.91
CA GLY A 454 -42.39 -8.81 2.00
C GLY A 454 -41.64 -8.33 3.23
N VAL A 455 -40.32 -8.47 3.27
CA VAL A 455 -39.45 -7.81 4.26
C VAL A 455 -39.09 -6.41 3.76
N SER A 456 -39.01 -5.43 4.66
CA SER A 456 -38.70 -4.06 4.24
C SER A 456 -37.27 -3.96 3.65
N PRO A 457 -37.06 -3.12 2.64
CA PRO A 457 -35.76 -2.95 2.01
C PRO A 457 -34.64 -2.58 2.99
N GLU A 458 -34.96 -1.74 4.00
CA GLU A 458 -34.01 -1.29 5.02
C GLU A 458 -33.49 -2.46 5.86
N VAL A 459 -34.39 -3.37 6.26
CA VAL A 459 -34.05 -4.57 7.06
C VAL A 459 -33.14 -5.51 6.26
N VAL A 460 -33.43 -5.71 4.97
CA VAL A 460 -32.60 -6.54 4.09
C VAL A 460 -31.23 -5.91 3.89
N THR A 461 -31.17 -4.59 3.68
CA THR A 461 -29.93 -3.83 3.50
C THR A 461 -29.02 -3.91 4.73
N GLU A 462 -29.57 -3.64 5.91
CA GLU A 462 -28.80 -3.72 7.17
C GLU A 462 -28.29 -5.15 7.43
N ALA A 463 -29.12 -6.16 7.20
CA ALA A 463 -28.71 -7.55 7.36
C ALA A 463 -27.59 -7.93 6.36
N ALA A 464 -27.68 -7.48 5.10
CA ALA A 464 -26.66 -7.74 4.09
C ALA A 464 -25.33 -7.04 4.43
N ASN A 465 -25.36 -5.80 4.90
CA ASN A 465 -24.19 -5.05 5.30
C ASN A 465 -23.47 -5.72 6.49
N ARG A 466 -24.22 -6.13 7.52
CA ARG A 466 -23.66 -6.87 8.66
C ARG A 466 -23.07 -8.22 8.23
N ALA A 467 -23.79 -8.96 7.39
CA ALA A 467 -23.27 -10.23 6.87
C ALA A 467 -21.97 -10.04 6.09
N ALA A 468 -21.86 -8.99 5.26
CA ALA A 468 -20.65 -8.70 4.49
C ALA A 468 -19.42 -8.46 5.38
N LEU A 469 -19.62 -7.97 6.62
CA LEU A 469 -18.57 -7.82 7.64
C LEU A 469 -18.27 -9.11 8.42
N GLY A 470 -18.98 -10.21 8.16
CA GLY A 470 -18.88 -11.46 8.89
C GLY A 470 -19.73 -11.50 10.18
N ASP A 471 -20.57 -10.50 10.44
CA ASP A 471 -21.47 -10.43 11.60
C ASP A 471 -22.78 -11.18 11.34
N LEU A 472 -22.67 -12.50 11.16
CA LEU A 472 -23.81 -13.35 10.83
C LEU A 472 -24.83 -13.41 11.98
N HIS A 473 -24.38 -13.33 13.21
CA HIS A 473 -25.24 -13.41 14.39
C HIS A 473 -26.27 -12.27 14.43
N ASN A 474 -25.80 -11.03 14.33
CA ASN A 474 -26.67 -9.86 14.33
C ASN A 474 -27.50 -9.79 13.03
N ALA A 475 -26.92 -10.11 11.87
CA ALA A 475 -27.65 -10.19 10.61
C ALA A 475 -28.81 -11.21 10.66
N THR A 476 -28.61 -12.36 11.29
CA THR A 476 -29.64 -13.40 11.48
C THR A 476 -30.74 -12.93 12.44
N SER A 477 -30.38 -12.21 13.50
CA SER A 477 -31.39 -11.67 14.45
C SER A 477 -32.30 -10.64 13.78
N ILE A 478 -31.76 -9.82 12.90
CA ILE A 478 -32.51 -8.83 12.09
C ILE A 478 -33.50 -9.54 11.16
N LEU A 479 -33.13 -10.66 10.55
CA LEU A 479 -33.96 -11.43 9.63
C LEU A 479 -34.84 -12.50 10.30
N SER A 480 -35.14 -12.34 11.59
CA SER A 480 -36.06 -13.24 12.33
C SER A 480 -35.73 -14.74 12.20
N GLY A 481 -34.43 -15.10 12.28
CA GLY A 481 -33.97 -16.49 12.30
C GLY A 481 -33.71 -17.12 10.93
N GLN A 482 -33.62 -16.36 9.85
CA GLN A 482 -33.34 -16.84 8.48
C GLN A 482 -31.83 -17.16 8.30
N ALA A 483 -31.18 -17.80 9.27
CA ALA A 483 -29.75 -18.05 9.28
C ALA A 483 -29.27 -18.88 8.06
N ALA A 484 -30.01 -19.94 7.70
CA ALA A 484 -29.63 -20.81 6.58
C ALA A 484 -29.66 -20.07 5.23
N LEU A 485 -30.70 -19.24 5.02
CA LEU A 485 -30.81 -18.41 3.83
C LEU A 485 -29.67 -17.40 3.76
N LEU A 486 -29.40 -16.68 4.85
CA LEU A 486 -28.33 -15.68 4.91
C LEU A 486 -26.96 -16.31 4.65
N HIS A 487 -26.68 -17.46 5.24
CA HIS A 487 -25.45 -18.21 5.01
C HIS A 487 -25.33 -18.62 3.53
N GLN A 488 -26.38 -19.14 2.92
CA GLN A 488 -26.40 -19.51 1.51
C GLN A 488 -26.14 -18.31 0.59
N GLN A 489 -26.80 -17.17 0.86
CA GLN A 489 -26.62 -15.95 0.06
C GLN A 489 -25.20 -15.39 0.23
N TYR A 490 -24.64 -15.41 1.44
CA TYR A 490 -23.26 -15.00 1.67
C TYR A 490 -22.26 -15.85 0.87
N VAL A 491 -22.38 -17.19 0.94
CA VAL A 491 -21.48 -18.10 0.21
C VAL A 491 -21.54 -17.84 -1.29
N SER A 492 -22.75 -17.67 -1.83
CA SER A 492 -22.96 -17.37 -3.25
C SER A 492 -22.39 -16.01 -3.64
N ALA A 493 -22.61 -14.97 -2.83
CA ALA A 493 -22.09 -13.63 -3.03
C ALA A 493 -20.55 -13.59 -2.99
N PHE A 494 -19.95 -14.27 -2.02
CA PHE A 494 -18.50 -14.35 -1.89
C PHE A 494 -17.86 -15.09 -3.07
N ARG A 495 -18.47 -16.16 -3.53
CA ARG A 495 -18.05 -16.86 -4.76
C ARG A 495 -18.08 -15.94 -5.98
N ASN A 496 -19.18 -15.19 -6.17
CA ASN A 496 -19.32 -14.24 -7.28
C ASN A 496 -18.24 -13.13 -7.19
N LEU A 497 -17.95 -12.63 -5.99
CA LEU A 497 -16.86 -11.69 -5.77
C LEU A 497 -15.51 -12.27 -6.23
N LEU A 498 -15.19 -13.52 -5.84
CA LEU A 498 -13.95 -14.18 -6.26
C LEU A 498 -13.85 -14.35 -7.77
N PHE A 499 -14.95 -14.62 -8.47
CA PHE A 499 -14.99 -14.69 -9.94
C PHE A 499 -14.68 -13.32 -10.57
N ILE A 500 -15.24 -12.23 -10.03
CA ILE A 500 -14.95 -10.88 -10.52
C ILE A 500 -13.47 -10.53 -10.28
N LEU A 501 -12.94 -10.81 -9.09
CA LEU A 501 -11.53 -10.59 -8.78
C LEU A 501 -10.61 -11.39 -9.69
N SER A 502 -10.97 -12.65 -9.98
CA SER A 502 -10.22 -13.49 -10.93
C SER A 502 -10.24 -12.90 -12.33
N ALA A 503 -11.40 -12.50 -12.83
CA ALA A 503 -11.53 -11.88 -14.16
C ALA A 503 -10.72 -10.56 -14.25
N ALA A 504 -10.82 -9.69 -13.25
CA ALA A 504 -10.03 -8.47 -13.17
C ALA A 504 -8.53 -8.75 -13.15
N THR A 505 -8.10 -9.81 -12.44
CA THR A 505 -6.69 -10.23 -12.40
C THR A 505 -6.20 -10.73 -13.75
N VAL A 506 -7.02 -11.48 -14.51
CA VAL A 506 -6.69 -11.89 -15.88
C VAL A 506 -6.53 -10.67 -16.79
N LEU A 507 -7.46 -9.71 -16.74
CA LEU A 507 -7.35 -8.47 -17.53
C LEU A 507 -6.07 -7.70 -17.20
N THR A 508 -5.72 -7.64 -15.92
CA THR A 508 -4.47 -6.99 -15.48
C THR A 508 -3.24 -7.77 -15.95
N ALA A 509 -3.28 -9.12 -15.92
CA ALA A 509 -2.19 -9.94 -16.45
C ALA A 509 -1.96 -9.65 -17.93
N VAL A 510 -3.03 -9.56 -18.74
CA VAL A 510 -2.95 -9.18 -20.16
C VAL A 510 -2.32 -7.80 -20.33
N ALA A 511 -2.75 -6.81 -19.55
CA ALA A 511 -2.17 -5.46 -19.58
C ALA A 511 -0.67 -5.47 -19.22
N VAL A 512 -0.29 -6.22 -18.18
CA VAL A 512 1.12 -6.37 -17.76
C VAL A 512 1.95 -7.04 -18.86
N PHE A 513 1.47 -8.09 -19.50
CA PHE A 513 2.17 -8.71 -20.65
C PHE A 513 2.33 -7.74 -21.82
N ALA A 514 1.29 -6.99 -22.14
CA ALA A 514 1.31 -6.04 -23.26
C ALA A 514 2.28 -4.87 -23.00
N LEU A 515 2.26 -4.31 -21.79
CA LEU A 515 3.01 -3.08 -21.47
C LEU A 515 4.42 -3.37 -20.92
N LEU A 516 4.60 -4.47 -20.20
CA LEU A 516 5.83 -4.77 -19.46
C LEU A 516 6.52 -6.06 -19.92
N GLY A 517 5.95 -6.86 -20.82
CA GLY A 517 6.46 -8.19 -21.17
C GLY A 517 7.93 -8.23 -21.59
N ARG A 518 8.48 -7.11 -22.07
CA ARG A 518 9.88 -6.96 -22.47
C ARG A 518 10.75 -6.22 -21.44
N VAL A 519 10.19 -5.74 -20.31
CA VAL A 519 10.90 -4.95 -19.31
C VAL A 519 11.70 -5.87 -18.38
N ARG A 520 12.98 -5.51 -18.13
CA ARG A 520 13.84 -6.15 -17.13
C ARG A 520 14.11 -5.18 -15.99
N ALA A 521 13.99 -5.62 -14.76
CA ALA A 521 14.20 -4.80 -13.56
C ALA A 521 15.67 -4.30 -13.37
N HIS A 522 16.61 -4.78 -14.20
CA HIS A 522 18.03 -4.45 -14.14
C HIS A 522 18.53 -3.75 -15.42
N GLU A 523 17.66 -3.40 -16.34
CA GLU A 523 18.05 -2.60 -17.51
C GLU A 523 18.32 -1.15 -17.05
N GLU A 524 19.50 -0.63 -17.36
CA GLU A 524 19.72 0.82 -17.30
C GLU A 524 18.75 1.50 -18.28
N PRO A 525 18.12 2.62 -17.89
CA PRO A 525 17.25 3.36 -18.80
C PRO A 525 18.03 3.70 -20.08
N PRO A 526 17.37 3.73 -21.27
CA PRO A 526 18.02 4.09 -22.51
C PRO A 526 18.68 5.47 -22.35
N VAL A 527 19.99 5.52 -22.53
CA VAL A 527 20.71 6.79 -22.65
C VAL A 527 20.23 7.38 -23.97
N GLU A 528 19.48 8.48 -23.95
CA GLU A 528 19.26 9.25 -25.17
C GLU A 528 20.61 9.61 -25.75
N PRO A 529 20.83 9.40 -27.04
CA PRO A 529 22.09 9.81 -27.66
C PRO A 529 22.23 11.33 -27.46
N SER A 530 23.15 11.71 -26.56
CA SER A 530 23.52 13.11 -26.39
C SER A 530 23.82 13.67 -27.81
N ASN A 531 23.14 14.74 -28.20
CA ASN A 531 23.41 15.53 -29.38
C ASN A 531 24.83 16.14 -29.29
N THR A 532 25.86 15.30 -29.39
CA THR A 532 27.26 15.70 -29.47
C THR A 532 27.68 15.95 -30.95
N LEU A 533 26.78 16.51 -31.76
CA LEU A 533 27.08 16.86 -33.16
C LEU A 533 27.01 18.37 -33.45
N GLU A 534 27.06 19.23 -32.44
CA GLU A 534 27.06 20.70 -32.69
C GLU A 534 28.35 21.43 -32.30
N LEU A 535 29.46 20.76 -31.99
CA LEU A 535 30.73 21.45 -31.70
C LEU A 535 31.90 21.09 -32.67
N ALA A 536 31.60 20.51 -33.82
CA ALA A 536 32.64 20.21 -34.84
C ALA A 536 32.52 21.09 -36.11
N GLY A 537 31.83 22.23 -36.06
CA GLY A 537 31.51 23.07 -37.22
C GLY A 537 32.07 24.50 -37.25
N GLU A 538 32.88 24.94 -36.27
CA GLU A 538 33.47 26.28 -36.30
C GLU A 538 34.99 26.26 -36.12
N THR A 539 35.71 25.68 -37.08
CA THR A 539 37.11 26.00 -37.36
C THR A 539 37.36 25.80 -38.86
N LYS A 540 37.00 26.81 -39.64
CA LYS A 540 37.66 27.17 -40.91
C LYS A 540 37.69 28.70 -41.05
#